data_3494d0c44c14de5d1d9fb6399bfef0fa
#
_entry.id   3494d0c44c14de5d1d9fb6399bfef0fa
#
_cell.length_a   1.000
_cell.length_b   1.000
_cell.length_c   1.000
_cell.angle_alpha   90.00
_cell.angle_beta   90.00
_cell.angle_gamma   90.00
#
_symmetry.space_group_name_H-M   'P 1'
#
loop_
_entity.id
_entity.type
_entity.pdbx_description
1 polymer ?
#
loop_
_entity_poly.entity_id
_entity_poly.type
_entity_poly.pdbx_seq_one_letter_code
_entity_poly.pdbx_strand_id
1 'polypeptide(L)'
;MSDDALLHLVPAPFEVVITVVAAVIEEDGAYLVTRRQKGVHLEGLWEFPGGKIDDGETHHAALVREIREELDAEIDVGELVFHVTHAYDDRTVALYFYRCTLKGQARPLLGQEMRWVARDSLAALGFPPADEELIKLLTGSGVR
;
A
#
# COMPACT_ATOMS: atom_id res chain seq x y z
N MET A 1 -12.50 -39.25 -4.72
CA MET A 1 -12.13 -37.92 -5.15
C MET A 1 -10.97 -38.02 -6.13
N SER A 2 -11.07 -37.31 -7.22
CA SER A 2 -9.99 -37.31 -8.22
C SER A 2 -8.81 -36.45 -7.76
N ASP A 3 -7.64 -36.74 -8.31
CA ASP A 3 -6.45 -35.94 -8.04
C ASP A 3 -6.64 -34.50 -8.49
N ASP A 4 -7.42 -34.26 -9.53
CA ASP A 4 -7.69 -32.91 -10.01
C ASP A 4 -8.40 -32.06 -8.97
N ALA A 5 -9.33 -32.66 -8.22
CA ALA A 5 -10.05 -31.93 -7.18
C ALA A 5 -9.09 -31.54 -6.04
N LEU A 6 -8.14 -32.41 -5.72
CA LEU A 6 -7.13 -32.10 -4.70
C LEU A 6 -6.20 -30.99 -5.16
N LEU A 7 -5.82 -30.99 -6.44
CA LEU A 7 -4.95 -29.95 -6.98
C LEU A 7 -5.59 -28.57 -6.93
N HIS A 8 -6.92 -28.50 -7.04
CA HIS A 8 -7.63 -27.23 -6.93
C HIS A 8 -7.66 -26.68 -5.51
N LEU A 9 -7.46 -27.53 -4.50
CA LEU A 9 -7.45 -27.12 -3.12
C LEU A 9 -6.08 -26.69 -2.62
N VAL A 10 -5.04 -26.94 -3.41
CA VAL A 10 -3.66 -26.61 -3.04
C VAL A 10 -3.18 -25.49 -3.95
N PRO A 11 -2.63 -24.41 -3.39
CA PRO A 11 -2.05 -23.36 -4.20
C PRO A 11 -0.98 -23.91 -5.14
N ALA A 12 -0.91 -23.38 -6.33
CA ALA A 12 0.11 -23.77 -7.28
C ALA A 12 1.49 -23.53 -6.66
N PRO A 13 2.43 -24.48 -6.77
CA PRO A 13 3.73 -24.34 -6.10
C PRO A 13 4.55 -23.14 -6.57
N PHE A 14 4.24 -22.57 -7.72
CA PHE A 14 4.89 -21.39 -8.26
C PHE A 14 4.04 -20.13 -8.13
N GLU A 15 2.91 -20.20 -7.44
CA GLU A 15 2.11 -19.01 -7.18
C GLU A 15 2.83 -18.15 -6.15
N VAL A 16 3.06 -16.88 -6.51
CA VAL A 16 3.72 -15.93 -5.63
C VAL A 16 2.68 -15.02 -5.01
N VAL A 17 2.58 -15.06 -3.70
CA VAL A 17 1.72 -14.13 -2.96
C VAL A 17 2.63 -13.22 -2.16
N ILE A 18 2.53 -11.92 -2.45
CA ILE A 18 3.32 -10.89 -1.78
C ILE A 18 2.40 -10.10 -0.87
N THR A 19 2.77 -10.00 0.39
CA THR A 19 2.03 -9.18 1.35
C THR A 19 2.69 -7.82 1.48
N VAL A 20 1.90 -6.77 1.29
CA VAL A 20 2.36 -5.38 1.33
C VAL A 20 1.52 -4.62 2.35
N VAL A 21 2.18 -3.80 3.14
CA VAL A 21 1.51 -2.90 4.08
C VAL A 21 1.76 -1.47 3.65
N ALA A 22 0.76 -0.61 3.82
CA ALA A 22 0.86 0.78 3.41
C ALA A 22 0.23 1.68 4.47
N ALA A 23 0.77 2.90 4.58
CA ALA A 23 0.35 3.88 5.56
C ALA A 23 -0.58 4.92 4.93
N VAL A 24 -1.77 5.08 5.49
CA VAL A 24 -2.69 6.15 5.14
C VAL A 24 -2.48 7.25 6.17
N ILE A 25 -1.74 8.28 5.79
CA ILE A 25 -1.36 9.38 6.66
C ILE A 25 -2.07 10.64 6.19
N GLU A 26 -2.92 11.19 7.03
CA GLU A 26 -3.66 12.41 6.73
C GLU A 26 -3.29 13.51 7.71
N GLU A 27 -2.99 14.70 7.18
CA GLU A 27 -2.77 15.90 7.98
C GLU A 27 -3.48 17.06 7.27
N ASP A 28 -4.30 17.78 8.01
CA ASP A 28 -5.00 18.97 7.51
C ASP A 28 -5.77 18.73 6.20
N GLY A 29 -6.36 17.55 6.07
CA GLY A 29 -7.17 17.20 4.91
C GLY A 29 -6.36 16.74 3.70
N ALA A 30 -5.06 16.54 3.84
CA ALA A 30 -4.21 16.06 2.76
C ALA A 30 -3.56 14.73 3.14
N TYR A 31 -3.34 13.89 2.12
CA TYR A 31 -2.73 12.57 2.29
C TYR A 31 -1.31 12.56 1.78
N LEU A 32 -0.43 11.87 2.51
CA LEU A 32 0.96 11.71 2.12
C LEU A 32 1.08 10.57 1.12
N VAL A 33 1.60 10.88 -0.07
CA VAL A 33 1.79 9.89 -1.13
C VAL A 33 3.17 10.04 -1.75
N THR A 34 3.67 8.93 -2.30
CA THR A 34 4.94 8.91 -3.01
C THR A 34 4.74 8.33 -4.40
N ARG A 35 5.67 8.63 -5.30
CA ARG A 35 5.57 8.15 -6.68
C ARG A 35 6.55 7.02 -6.91
N ARG A 36 6.07 5.95 -7.52
CA ARG A 36 6.91 4.80 -7.85
C ARG A 36 7.96 5.19 -8.87
N GLN A 37 9.19 4.81 -8.57
CA GLN A 37 10.34 5.22 -9.35
C GLN A 37 10.42 4.44 -10.66
N LYS A 38 11.23 4.99 -11.57
CA LYS A 38 11.50 4.37 -12.85
C LYS A 38 12.19 3.02 -12.65
N GLY A 39 11.77 2.02 -13.41
CA GLY A 39 12.36 0.69 -13.37
C GLY A 39 11.74 -0.28 -12.40
N VAL A 40 10.78 0.17 -11.58
CA VAL A 40 10.06 -0.72 -10.67
C VAL A 40 8.67 -1.02 -11.23
N HIS A 41 8.05 -2.08 -10.71
CA HIS A 41 6.68 -2.45 -11.09
C HIS A 41 5.74 -1.26 -10.87
N LEU A 42 4.87 -0.99 -11.85
CA LEU A 42 3.92 0.13 -11.84
C LEU A 42 4.61 1.50 -11.75
N GLU A 43 5.75 1.65 -12.40
CA GLU A 43 6.50 2.91 -12.37
C GLU A 43 5.64 4.11 -12.76
N GLY A 44 5.89 5.24 -12.12
CA GLY A 44 5.19 6.48 -12.42
C GLY A 44 3.84 6.62 -11.75
N LEU A 45 3.29 5.56 -11.18
CA LEU A 45 2.04 5.63 -10.43
C LEU A 45 2.32 6.10 -9.00
N TRP A 46 1.32 6.76 -8.42
CA TRP A 46 1.40 7.20 -7.04
C TRP A 46 0.98 6.07 -6.09
N GLU A 47 1.44 6.12 -4.87
CA GLU A 47 1.16 5.09 -3.87
C GLU A 47 1.14 5.67 -2.47
N PHE A 48 0.46 4.98 -1.57
CA PHE A 48 0.61 5.23 -0.15
C PHE A 48 1.92 4.58 0.29
N PRO A 49 2.75 5.27 1.09
CA PRO A 49 4.06 4.74 1.43
C PRO A 49 3.97 3.45 2.25
N GLY A 50 4.88 2.54 1.99
CA GLY A 50 4.92 1.25 2.64
C GLY A 50 5.78 0.27 1.85
N GLY A 51 5.60 -1.01 2.08
CA GLY A 51 6.35 -2.01 1.36
C GLY A 51 6.04 -3.42 1.80
N LYS A 52 6.88 -4.34 1.36
CA LYS A 52 6.72 -5.77 1.63
C LYS A 52 7.04 -6.10 3.08
N ILE A 53 6.30 -7.07 3.61
CA ILE A 53 6.57 -7.63 4.93
C ILE A 53 7.73 -8.60 4.80
N ASP A 54 8.71 -8.50 5.71
CA ASP A 54 9.78 -9.49 5.82
C ASP A 54 9.30 -10.70 6.64
N ASP A 55 9.94 -11.82 6.44
CA ASP A 55 9.57 -13.05 7.16
C ASP A 55 9.60 -12.81 8.68
N GLY A 56 8.51 -13.19 9.33
CA GLY A 56 8.39 -13.08 10.77
C GLY A 56 7.98 -11.72 11.30
N GLU A 57 7.86 -10.71 10.43
CA GLU A 57 7.40 -9.40 10.88
C GLU A 57 5.88 -9.37 11.02
N THR A 58 5.40 -8.62 12.00
CA THR A 58 3.99 -8.25 12.05
C THR A 58 3.74 -7.13 11.03
N HIS A 59 2.49 -6.90 10.67
CA HIS A 59 2.12 -5.78 9.79
C HIS A 59 2.60 -4.46 10.37
N HIS A 60 2.38 -4.23 11.66
CA HIS A 60 2.75 -2.98 12.32
C HIS A 60 4.27 -2.77 12.30
N ALA A 61 5.04 -3.80 12.62
CA ALA A 61 6.51 -3.71 12.63
C ALA A 61 7.05 -3.43 11.23
N ALA A 62 6.51 -4.11 10.23
CA ALA A 62 6.90 -3.90 8.84
C ALA A 62 6.64 -2.47 8.40
N LEU A 63 5.48 -1.95 8.76
CA LEU A 63 5.10 -0.60 8.37
C LEU A 63 5.98 0.46 9.02
N VAL A 64 6.26 0.31 10.31
CA VAL A 64 7.19 1.21 11.01
C VAL A 64 8.56 1.19 10.34
N ARG A 65 9.07 0.01 10.03
CA ARG A 65 10.37 -0.14 9.37
C ARG A 65 10.37 0.49 7.97
N GLU A 66 9.36 0.23 7.16
CA GLU A 66 9.28 0.76 5.80
C GLU A 66 9.25 2.29 5.79
N ILE A 67 8.47 2.88 6.68
CA ILE A 67 8.39 4.35 6.75
C ILE A 67 9.71 4.96 7.19
N ARG A 68 10.43 4.32 8.11
CA ARG A 68 11.78 4.78 8.47
C ARG A 68 12.73 4.72 7.27
N GLU A 69 12.71 3.61 6.55
CA GLU A 69 13.62 3.40 5.43
C GLU A 69 13.34 4.35 4.27
N GLU A 70 12.07 4.59 3.98
CA GLU A 70 11.68 5.37 2.81
C GLU A 70 11.58 6.87 3.10
N LEU A 71 11.10 7.24 4.28
CA LEU A 71 10.72 8.61 4.57
C LEU A 71 11.41 9.20 5.81
N ASP A 72 12.34 8.49 6.42
CA ASP A 72 13.08 8.96 7.60
C ASP A 72 12.13 9.48 8.68
N ALA A 73 11.04 8.76 8.92
CA ALA A 73 10.00 9.22 9.84
C ALA A 73 9.52 8.09 10.73
N GLU A 74 9.00 8.48 11.90
CA GLU A 74 8.33 7.58 12.83
C GLU A 74 6.83 7.74 12.71
N ILE A 75 6.11 6.65 12.89
CA ILE A 75 4.64 6.66 12.86
C ILE A 75 4.07 5.88 14.02
N ASP A 76 2.85 6.24 14.39
CA ASP A 76 1.99 5.39 15.18
C ASP A 76 1.04 4.69 14.21
N VAL A 77 0.97 3.37 14.28
CA VAL A 77 0.10 2.58 13.41
C VAL A 77 -1.25 2.39 14.11
N GLY A 78 -2.31 2.81 13.47
CA GLY A 78 -3.66 2.69 13.98
C GLY A 78 -4.41 1.53 13.35
N GLU A 79 -5.67 1.78 13.03
CA GLU A 79 -6.59 0.75 12.55
C GLU A 79 -6.36 0.38 11.09
N LEU A 80 -6.73 -0.83 10.74
CA LEU A 80 -6.81 -1.27 9.34
C LEU A 80 -7.98 -0.53 8.68
N VAL A 81 -7.69 0.20 7.61
CA VAL A 81 -8.69 0.97 6.87
C VAL A 81 -9.27 0.15 5.72
N PHE A 82 -8.43 -0.62 5.06
CA PHE A 82 -8.82 -1.32 3.85
C PHE A 82 -7.82 -2.44 3.54
N HIS A 83 -8.30 -3.53 2.96
CA HIS A 83 -7.40 -4.55 2.42
C HIS A 83 -7.98 -5.09 1.12
N VAL A 84 -7.10 -5.49 0.23
CA VAL A 84 -7.48 -6.01 -1.07
C VAL A 84 -6.39 -6.96 -1.58
N THR A 85 -6.81 -7.98 -2.32
CA THR A 85 -5.90 -8.88 -3.00
C THR A 85 -6.08 -8.66 -4.50
N HIS A 86 -4.97 -8.45 -5.19
CA HIS A 86 -5.00 -8.18 -6.63
C HIS A 86 -4.02 -9.11 -7.34
N ALA A 87 -4.53 -9.82 -8.36
CA ALA A 87 -3.72 -10.73 -9.14
C ALA A 87 -3.16 -10.00 -10.37
N TYR A 88 -1.84 -10.01 -10.47
CA TYR A 88 -1.13 -9.58 -11.67
C TYR A 88 -0.69 -10.83 -12.43
N ASP A 89 -0.18 -10.67 -13.65
CA ASP A 89 0.19 -11.81 -14.49
C ASP A 89 1.22 -12.74 -13.83
N ASP A 90 2.17 -12.17 -13.10
CA ASP A 90 3.29 -12.92 -12.52
C ASP A 90 3.22 -13.06 -11.00
N ARG A 91 2.24 -12.46 -10.37
CA ARG A 91 2.15 -12.45 -8.90
C ARG A 91 0.78 -12.04 -8.41
N THR A 92 0.50 -12.39 -7.17
CA THR A 92 -0.68 -11.91 -6.45
C THR A 92 -0.19 -11.05 -5.30
N VAL A 93 -0.78 -9.88 -5.12
CA VAL A 93 -0.39 -8.94 -4.08
C VAL A 93 -1.56 -8.76 -3.12
N ALA A 94 -1.32 -9.01 -1.84
CA ALA A 94 -2.27 -8.75 -0.77
C ALA A 94 -1.85 -7.45 -0.09
N LEU A 95 -2.69 -6.43 -0.19
CA LEU A 95 -2.39 -5.09 0.34
C LEU A 95 -3.24 -4.81 1.57
N TYR A 96 -2.59 -4.27 2.58
CA TYR A 96 -3.24 -3.89 3.84
C TYR A 96 -2.90 -2.43 4.13
N PHE A 97 -3.93 -1.60 4.23
CA PHE A 97 -3.77 -0.16 4.44
C PHE A 97 -4.17 0.20 5.87
N TYR A 98 -3.24 0.77 6.59
CA TYR A 98 -3.45 1.17 7.99
C TYR A 98 -3.45 2.69 8.12
N ARG A 99 -4.38 3.21 8.90
CA ARG A 99 -4.34 4.61 9.27
C ARG A 99 -3.16 4.82 10.21
N CYS A 100 -2.33 5.80 9.86
CA CYS A 100 -1.13 6.08 10.65
C CYS A 100 -1.04 7.56 10.97
N THR A 101 -0.43 7.86 12.11
CA THR A 101 -0.14 9.24 12.52
C THR A 101 1.36 9.44 12.41
N LEU A 102 1.75 10.49 11.69
CA LEU A 102 3.15 10.83 11.52
C LEU A 102 3.66 11.56 12.78
N LYS A 103 4.81 11.14 13.27
CA LYS A 103 5.49 11.81 14.37
C LYS A 103 6.66 12.59 13.79
N GLY A 104 6.50 13.91 13.71
CA GLY A 104 7.51 14.76 13.09
C GLY A 104 7.29 14.90 11.60
N GLN A 105 8.37 15.07 10.86
CA GLN A 105 8.31 15.32 9.42
C GLN A 105 8.90 14.16 8.63
N ALA A 106 8.30 13.91 7.48
CA ALA A 106 8.78 12.91 6.53
C ALA A 106 9.61 13.59 5.46
N ARG A 107 10.61 12.86 4.93
CA ARG A 107 11.37 13.32 3.76
C ARG A 107 11.76 12.11 2.92
N PRO A 108 11.73 12.20 1.59
CA PRO A 108 12.02 11.07 0.74
C PRO A 108 13.52 10.75 0.75
N LEU A 109 13.86 9.53 1.17
CA LEU A 109 15.27 9.11 1.26
C LEU A 109 15.77 8.40 0.00
N LEU A 110 14.85 8.00 -0.89
CA LEU A 110 15.18 7.19 -2.06
C LEU A 110 15.18 8.00 -3.37
N GLY A 111 15.05 9.32 -3.28
CA GLY A 111 14.93 10.16 -4.46
C GLY A 111 13.55 10.13 -5.11
N GLN A 112 12.57 9.49 -4.49
CA GLN A 112 11.21 9.44 -5.00
C GLN A 112 10.49 10.77 -4.77
N GLU A 113 9.53 11.09 -5.64
CA GLU A 113 8.65 12.22 -5.39
C GLU A 113 7.77 11.92 -4.19
N MET A 114 7.53 12.95 -3.39
CA MET A 114 6.65 12.87 -2.23
C MET A 114 5.74 14.10 -2.26
N ARG A 115 4.46 13.90 -2.05
CA ARG A 115 3.49 15.00 -2.00
C ARG A 115 2.48 14.80 -0.89
N TRP A 116 2.01 15.92 -0.38
CA TRP A 116 0.77 15.99 0.38
C TRP A 116 -0.33 16.38 -0.59
N VAL A 117 -1.31 15.52 -0.78
CA VAL A 117 -2.35 15.71 -1.80
C VAL A 117 -3.70 15.86 -1.10
N ALA A 118 -4.36 16.96 -1.37
CA ALA A 118 -5.67 17.23 -0.80
C ALA A 118 -6.64 16.09 -1.16
N ARG A 119 -7.53 15.78 -0.24
CA ARG A 119 -8.52 14.71 -0.42
C ARG A 119 -9.24 14.83 -1.77
N ASP A 120 -9.67 16.04 -2.13
CA ASP A 120 -10.44 16.26 -3.37
C ASP A 120 -9.61 16.04 -4.63
N SER A 121 -8.29 16.08 -4.53
CA SER A 121 -7.39 15.90 -5.67
C SER A 121 -6.85 14.48 -5.78
N LEU A 122 -7.12 13.65 -4.78
CA LEU A 122 -6.51 12.32 -4.70
C LEU A 122 -6.92 11.43 -5.88
N ALA A 123 -8.19 11.46 -6.26
CA ALA A 123 -8.69 10.62 -7.36
C ALA A 123 -8.13 11.03 -8.73
N ALA A 124 -7.61 12.25 -8.86
CA ALA A 124 -7.05 12.72 -10.12
C ALA A 124 -5.62 12.25 -10.36
N LEU A 125 -4.95 11.73 -9.33
CA LEU A 125 -3.63 11.13 -9.50
C LEU A 125 -3.74 9.73 -10.08
N GLY A 126 -2.67 9.26 -10.69
CA GLY A 126 -2.63 7.89 -11.17
C GLY A 126 -2.21 6.94 -10.06
N PHE A 127 -3.13 6.12 -9.59
CA PHE A 127 -2.87 5.04 -8.63
C PHE A 127 -3.03 3.69 -9.30
N PRO A 128 -2.42 2.62 -8.76
CA PRO A 128 -2.65 1.27 -9.28
C PRO A 128 -4.14 0.89 -9.17
N PRO A 129 -4.62 0.02 -10.07
CA PRO A 129 -6.02 -0.44 -10.00
C PRO A 129 -6.44 -1.00 -8.65
N ALA A 130 -5.52 -1.64 -7.94
CA ALA A 130 -5.81 -2.23 -6.62
C ALA A 130 -6.21 -1.18 -5.58
N ASP A 131 -5.84 0.09 -5.78
CA ASP A 131 -6.12 1.15 -4.82
C ASP A 131 -7.44 1.87 -5.10
N GLU A 132 -8.12 1.53 -6.18
CA GLU A 132 -9.30 2.27 -6.62
C GLU A 132 -10.39 2.36 -5.55
N GLU A 133 -10.71 1.24 -4.91
CA GLU A 133 -11.75 1.23 -3.89
C GLU A 133 -11.33 2.00 -2.63
N LEU A 134 -10.05 1.94 -2.29
CA LEU A 134 -9.53 2.73 -1.18
C LEU A 134 -9.67 4.22 -1.47
N ILE A 135 -9.31 4.65 -2.68
CA ILE A 135 -9.44 6.05 -3.06
C ILE A 135 -10.90 6.52 -2.96
N LYS A 136 -11.84 5.70 -3.41
CA LYS A 136 -13.27 6.01 -3.26
C LYS A 136 -13.66 6.17 -1.79
N LEU A 137 -13.17 5.26 -0.95
CA LEU A 137 -13.45 5.31 0.47
C LEU A 137 -12.90 6.58 1.11
N LEU A 138 -11.67 6.94 0.80
CA LEU A 138 -11.02 8.11 1.37
C LEU A 138 -11.62 9.43 0.88
N THR A 139 -12.09 9.47 -0.34
CA THR A 139 -12.69 10.68 -0.92
C THR A 139 -14.18 10.81 -0.65
N GLY A 140 -14.79 9.79 -0.10
CA GLY A 140 -16.22 9.77 0.14
C GLY A 140 -17.06 9.55 -1.12
N SER A 141 -16.45 9.22 -2.24
CA SER A 141 -17.14 9.10 -3.55
C SER A 141 -18.09 7.94 -3.61
N GLY A 142 -18.34 7.16 -2.80
CA GLY A 142 -19.31 6.08 -2.81
C GLY A 142 -20.10 6.01 -1.53
N VAL A 143 -19.98 7.02 -0.70
CA VAL A 143 -20.48 6.98 0.68
C VAL A 143 -21.67 7.89 0.86
N ARG A 144 -22.49 8.07 -0.04
CA ARG A 144 -23.65 8.96 0.11
C ARG A 144 -24.94 8.20 -0.01
#